data_459994966d0437cafe87bc19f2095ed5
#
_entry.id   459994966d0437cafe87bc19f2095ed5
#
_cell.length_a   1.000
_cell.length_b   1.000
_cell.length_c   1.000
_cell.angle_alpha   90.00
_cell.angle_beta   90.00
_cell.angle_gamma   90.00
#
_symmetry.space_group_name_H-M   'P 1'
#
loop_
_entity.id
_entity.type
_entity.pdbx_description
1 polymer ?
#
loop_
_entity_poly.entity_id
_entity_poly.type
_entity_poly.pdbx_seq_one_letter_code
_entity_poly.pdbx_strand_id
1 'polypeptide(L)'
;MFTHITVGANDIEASRKFYDAALGALGHEPGQGPDPKGRYWWRTRMGAFAIGKPIDGEPACHANGGTIGFGAKSAEMVQAFYDAGVAAGGKAIEDPPGERTGPFGTLNLAYLRDPSGNKVCALYRVG
;
A
#
# COMPACT_ATOMS: atom_id res chain seq x y z
N MET A 1 16.05 -7.12 -1.69
CA MET A 1 15.57 -8.44 -1.28
C MET A 1 14.36 -8.87 -2.11
N PHE A 2 13.25 -8.14 -2.08
CA PHE A 2 12.06 -8.54 -2.82
C PHE A 2 12.13 -8.06 -4.27
N THR A 3 11.74 -8.95 -5.22
CA THR A 3 11.57 -8.54 -6.62
C THR A 3 10.21 -7.89 -6.80
N HIS A 4 9.18 -8.50 -6.22
CA HIS A 4 7.82 -7.97 -6.28
C HIS A 4 6.97 -8.54 -5.16
N ILE A 5 5.87 -7.85 -4.88
CA ILE A 5 4.84 -8.29 -3.94
C ILE A 5 3.50 -8.15 -4.66
N THR A 6 2.67 -9.19 -4.55
CA THR A 6 1.32 -9.18 -5.12
C THR A 6 0.31 -9.40 -4.00
N VAL A 7 -0.75 -8.63 -3.99
CA VAL A 7 -1.87 -8.84 -3.06
C VAL A 7 -3.16 -9.07 -3.83
N GLY A 8 -4.09 -9.76 -3.19
CA GLY A 8 -5.39 -10.03 -3.78
C GLY A 8 -6.31 -8.84 -3.72
N ALA A 9 -7.12 -8.68 -4.75
CA ALA A 9 -8.15 -7.65 -4.82
C ALA A 9 -9.45 -8.28 -5.30
N ASN A 10 -10.54 -8.02 -4.58
CA ASN A 10 -11.88 -8.48 -4.96
C ASN A 10 -12.51 -7.53 -5.99
N ASP A 11 -12.32 -6.23 -5.79
CA ASP A 11 -12.73 -5.18 -6.72
C ASP A 11 -11.46 -4.49 -7.23
N ILE A 12 -11.03 -4.89 -8.42
CA ILE A 12 -9.78 -4.41 -9.01
C ILE A 12 -9.79 -2.89 -9.18
N GLU A 13 -10.90 -2.32 -9.65
CA GLU A 13 -10.96 -0.87 -9.89
C GLU A 13 -10.93 -0.07 -8.57
N ALA A 14 -11.59 -0.56 -7.53
CA ALA A 14 -11.53 0.07 -6.21
C ALA A 14 -10.11 0.02 -5.66
N SER A 15 -9.44 -1.12 -5.77
CA SER A 15 -8.06 -1.28 -5.29
C SER A 15 -7.08 -0.45 -6.12
N ARG A 16 -7.26 -0.41 -7.43
CA ARG A 16 -6.43 0.41 -8.31
C ARG A 16 -6.55 1.89 -7.94
N LYS A 17 -7.77 2.38 -7.73
CA LYS A 17 -8.01 3.76 -7.33
C LYS A 17 -7.31 4.08 -6.00
N PHE A 18 -7.41 3.17 -5.04
CA PHE A 18 -6.73 3.33 -3.75
C PHE A 18 -5.22 3.43 -3.92
N TYR A 19 -4.60 2.47 -4.63
CA TYR A 19 -3.15 2.43 -4.77
C TYR A 19 -2.61 3.55 -5.65
N ASP A 20 -3.34 3.96 -6.68
CA ASP A 20 -2.94 5.13 -7.47
C ASP A 20 -2.87 6.39 -6.59
N ALA A 21 -3.84 6.55 -5.69
CA ALA A 21 -3.86 7.69 -4.78
C ALA A 21 -2.77 7.58 -3.70
N ALA A 22 -2.71 6.45 -3.00
CA ALA A 22 -1.81 6.27 -1.88
C ALA A 22 -0.34 6.23 -2.32
N LEU A 23 -0.02 5.44 -3.35
CA LEU A 23 1.34 5.37 -3.87
C LEU A 23 1.71 6.62 -4.65
N GLY A 24 0.74 7.28 -5.29
CA GLY A 24 0.96 8.58 -5.93
C GLY A 24 1.40 9.62 -4.93
N ALA A 25 0.87 9.60 -3.71
CA ALA A 25 1.30 10.50 -2.63
C ALA A 25 2.74 10.25 -2.20
N LEU A 26 3.27 9.05 -2.44
CA LEU A 26 4.67 8.71 -2.19
C LEU A 26 5.57 8.97 -3.41
N GLY A 27 5.02 9.52 -4.49
CA GLY A 27 5.77 9.89 -5.68
C GLY A 27 5.82 8.84 -6.78
N HIS A 28 5.03 7.78 -6.68
CA HIS A 28 5.01 6.74 -7.70
C HIS A 28 4.02 7.04 -8.81
N GLU A 29 4.38 6.63 -10.03
CA GLU A 29 3.51 6.76 -11.19
C GLU A 29 2.24 5.91 -11.04
N PRO A 30 1.15 6.25 -11.75
CA PRO A 30 -0.05 5.41 -11.73
C PRO A 30 0.24 3.99 -12.15
N GLY A 31 -0.53 3.06 -11.62
CA GLY A 31 -0.41 1.65 -11.95
C GLY A 31 -0.68 1.38 -13.42
N GLN A 32 0.06 0.44 -13.98
CA GLN A 32 -0.05 0.05 -15.37
C GLN A 32 -0.70 -1.31 -15.51
N GLY A 33 -1.57 -1.44 -16.48
CA GLY A 33 -2.29 -2.67 -16.75
C GLY A 33 -3.60 -2.42 -17.51
N PRO A 34 -4.49 -3.40 -17.53
CA PRO A 34 -4.26 -4.73 -16.95
C PRO A 34 -3.27 -5.57 -17.78
N ASP A 35 -2.51 -6.41 -17.11
CA ASP A 35 -1.69 -7.41 -17.79
C ASP A 35 -2.59 -8.57 -18.28
N PRO A 36 -2.04 -9.59 -18.95
CA PRO A 36 -2.87 -10.70 -19.44
C PRO A 36 -3.66 -11.44 -18.36
N LYS A 37 -3.26 -11.33 -17.10
CA LYS A 37 -3.97 -11.94 -15.96
C LYS A 37 -4.86 -10.93 -15.22
N GLY A 38 -5.04 -9.73 -15.77
CA GLY A 38 -5.90 -8.70 -15.18
C GLY A 38 -5.28 -7.93 -14.03
N ARG A 39 -3.97 -8.04 -13.85
CA ARG A 39 -3.28 -7.38 -12.75
C ARG A 39 -2.82 -5.98 -13.15
N TYR A 40 -2.75 -5.10 -12.14
CA TYR A 40 -2.14 -3.78 -12.28
C TYR A 40 -0.84 -3.74 -11.49
N TRP A 41 0.17 -3.06 -12.03
CA TRP A 41 1.53 -3.04 -11.54
C TRP A 41 2.03 -1.62 -11.28
N TRP A 42 2.65 -1.43 -10.13
CA TRP A 42 3.42 -0.23 -9.78
C TRP A 42 4.89 -0.67 -9.76
N ARG A 43 5.63 -0.28 -10.79
CA ARG A 43 7.01 -0.73 -10.98
C ARG A 43 7.97 0.39 -10.65
N THR A 44 9.03 0.07 -9.90
CA THR A 44 10.09 1.00 -9.56
C THR A 44 11.44 0.31 -9.76
N ARG A 45 12.52 1.09 -9.61
CA ARG A 45 13.88 0.52 -9.67
C ARG A 45 14.17 -0.42 -8.50
N MET A 46 13.45 -0.25 -7.41
CA MET A 46 13.67 -1.03 -6.18
C MET A 46 12.81 -2.30 -6.11
N GLY A 47 11.83 -2.42 -6.98
CA GLY A 47 10.91 -3.55 -6.98
C GLY A 47 9.56 -3.16 -7.53
N ALA A 48 8.63 -4.10 -7.49
CA ALA A 48 7.29 -3.89 -8.03
C ALA A 48 6.22 -4.33 -7.04
N PHE A 49 5.08 -3.68 -7.12
CA PHE A 49 3.89 -4.04 -6.36
C PHE A 49 2.75 -4.27 -7.35
N ALA A 50 1.92 -5.29 -7.10
CA ALA A 50 0.80 -5.60 -7.97
C ALA A 50 -0.45 -5.98 -7.19
N ILE A 51 -1.59 -5.74 -7.81
CA ILE A 51 -2.88 -6.22 -7.35
C ILE A 51 -3.49 -7.10 -8.42
N GLY A 52 -4.27 -8.08 -7.99
CA GLY A 52 -4.96 -8.97 -8.93
C GLY A 52 -5.95 -9.86 -8.23
N LYS A 53 -6.82 -10.48 -8.99
CA LYS A 53 -7.72 -11.50 -8.43
C LYS A 53 -6.91 -12.76 -8.16
N PRO A 54 -7.25 -13.51 -7.08
CA PRO A 54 -6.58 -14.78 -6.82
C PRO A 54 -6.68 -15.73 -8.01
N ILE A 55 -5.58 -16.43 -8.29
CA ILE A 55 -5.49 -17.30 -9.46
C ILE A 55 -6.45 -18.50 -9.39
N ASP A 56 -6.87 -18.88 -8.18
CA ASP A 56 -7.80 -19.99 -7.97
C ASP A 56 -9.27 -19.60 -8.15
N GLY A 57 -9.55 -18.32 -8.44
CA GLY A 57 -10.92 -17.83 -8.62
C GLY A 57 -11.71 -17.61 -7.35
N GLU A 58 -11.13 -17.93 -6.19
CA GLU A 58 -11.78 -17.70 -4.90
C GLU A 58 -11.63 -16.24 -4.48
N PRO A 59 -12.48 -15.75 -3.54
CA PRO A 59 -12.34 -14.40 -3.03
C PRO A 59 -10.96 -14.17 -2.39
N ALA A 60 -10.43 -12.98 -2.57
CA ALA A 60 -9.19 -12.59 -1.93
C ALA A 60 -9.41 -12.42 -0.43
N CYS A 61 -8.41 -12.81 0.35
CA CYS A 61 -8.36 -12.52 1.78
C CYS A 61 -7.07 -11.76 2.07
N HIS A 62 -7.02 -11.07 3.22
CA HIS A 62 -5.88 -10.21 3.55
C HIS A 62 -4.75 -10.95 4.28
N ALA A 63 -4.87 -12.26 4.52
CA ALA A 63 -3.88 -13.03 5.28
C ALA A 63 -3.56 -12.33 6.63
N ASN A 64 -4.44 -12.52 7.62
CA ASN A 64 -4.30 -11.85 8.91
C ASN A 64 -2.87 -11.95 9.47
N GLY A 65 -2.30 -10.81 9.85
CA GLY A 65 -0.92 -10.72 10.33
C GLY A 65 0.06 -10.17 9.30
N GLY A 66 -0.33 -10.09 8.03
CA GLY A 66 0.53 -9.52 6.99
C GLY A 66 0.46 -8.00 6.98
N THR A 67 1.61 -7.37 6.72
CA THR A 67 1.70 -5.92 6.51
C THR A 67 2.71 -5.65 5.42
N ILE A 68 2.37 -4.75 4.50
CA ILE A 68 3.31 -4.28 3.49
C ILE A 68 3.62 -2.83 3.78
N GLY A 69 4.90 -2.53 3.99
CA GLY A 69 5.38 -1.17 4.25
C GLY A 69 5.98 -0.55 3.00
N PHE A 70 5.50 0.63 2.65
CA PHE A 70 6.03 1.42 1.56
C PHE A 70 6.90 2.54 2.13
N GLY A 71 8.05 2.77 1.51
CA GLY A 71 8.97 3.81 1.95
C GLY A 71 8.47 5.21 1.62
N ALA A 72 8.57 6.11 2.57
CA ALA A 72 8.31 7.54 2.39
C ALA A 72 9.59 8.33 2.64
N LYS A 73 9.70 9.50 2.02
CA LYS A 73 10.89 10.34 2.12
C LYS A 73 10.78 11.42 3.18
N SER A 74 9.60 11.57 3.78
CA SER A 74 9.35 12.59 4.79
C SER A 74 8.09 12.23 5.59
N ALA A 75 7.93 12.86 6.75
CA ALA A 75 6.71 12.74 7.54
C ALA A 75 5.49 13.29 6.78
N GLU A 76 5.69 14.35 5.98
CA GLU A 76 4.64 14.94 5.16
C GLU A 76 4.12 13.93 4.12
N MET A 77 5.02 13.12 3.54
CA MET A 77 4.61 12.08 2.59
C MET A 77 3.83 10.96 3.28
N VAL A 78 4.19 10.61 4.51
CA VAL A 78 3.43 9.63 5.30
C VAL A 78 1.99 10.14 5.51
N GLN A 79 1.84 11.40 5.89
CA GLN A 79 0.53 12.01 6.07
C GLN A 79 -0.25 12.05 4.76
N ALA A 80 0.41 12.43 3.66
CA ALA A 80 -0.21 12.48 2.33
C ALA A 80 -0.68 11.10 1.86
N PHE A 81 0.11 10.06 2.10
CA PHE A 81 -0.28 8.67 1.83
C PHE A 81 -1.57 8.31 2.56
N TYR A 82 -1.62 8.64 3.86
CA TYR A 82 -2.76 8.34 4.70
C TYR A 82 -4.01 9.08 4.21
N ASP A 83 -3.90 10.39 4.01
CA ASP A 83 -5.04 11.21 3.59
C ASP A 83 -5.57 10.79 2.22
N ALA A 84 -4.67 10.58 1.26
CA ALA A 84 -5.05 10.16 -0.08
C ALA A 84 -5.68 8.77 -0.09
N GLY A 85 -5.11 7.84 0.69
CA GLY A 85 -5.62 6.48 0.80
C GLY A 85 -7.01 6.43 1.40
N VAL A 86 -7.26 7.19 2.47
CA VAL A 86 -8.59 7.26 3.08
C VAL A 86 -9.60 7.86 2.09
N ALA A 87 -9.23 8.95 1.42
CA ALA A 87 -10.11 9.60 0.44
C ALA A 87 -10.44 8.69 -0.74
N ALA A 88 -9.57 7.75 -1.07
CA ALA A 88 -9.75 6.82 -2.19
C ALA A 88 -10.28 5.45 -1.77
N GLY A 89 -10.92 5.35 -0.62
CA GLY A 89 -11.62 4.12 -0.21
C GLY A 89 -10.88 3.24 0.79
N GLY A 90 -9.73 3.66 1.26
CA GLY A 90 -9.00 2.96 2.32
C GLY A 90 -9.61 3.19 3.69
N LYS A 91 -9.29 2.30 4.62
CA LYS A 91 -9.76 2.39 5.99
C LYS A 91 -8.60 2.65 6.93
N ALA A 92 -8.71 3.70 7.73
CA ALA A 92 -7.72 4.01 8.75
C ALA A 92 -7.76 2.96 9.85
N ILE A 93 -6.60 2.48 10.25
CA ILE A 93 -6.44 1.53 11.35
C ILE A 93 -5.25 1.95 12.22
N GLU A 94 -5.21 1.41 13.44
CA GLU A 94 -4.19 1.70 14.44
C GLU A 94 -4.15 3.19 14.79
N ASP A 95 -3.03 3.66 15.34
CA ASP A 95 -2.91 5.05 15.74
C ASP A 95 -2.84 5.97 14.52
N PRO A 96 -3.27 7.24 14.66
CA PRO A 96 -3.10 8.22 13.59
C PRO A 96 -1.66 8.35 13.13
N PRO A 97 -1.42 8.93 11.91
CA PRO A 97 -0.06 9.15 11.45
C PRO A 97 0.80 9.87 12.49
N GLY A 98 2.00 9.40 12.70
CA GLY A 98 2.90 10.00 13.67
C GLY A 98 4.10 9.14 13.99
N GLU A 99 4.89 9.60 14.95
CA GLU A 99 6.11 8.94 15.33
C GLU A 99 5.87 7.76 16.26
N ARG A 100 6.64 6.70 16.06
CA ARG A 100 6.73 5.54 16.94
C ARG A 100 8.21 5.31 17.23
N THR A 101 8.57 5.23 18.51
CA THR A 101 9.95 4.97 18.92
C THR A 101 10.04 3.55 19.44
N GLY A 102 11.06 2.83 19.01
CA GLY A 102 11.29 1.44 19.41
C GLY A 102 12.73 1.03 19.19
N PRO A 103 13.02 -0.30 19.20
CA PRO A 103 14.38 -0.80 19.03
C PRO A 103 15.04 -0.37 17.73
N PHE A 104 14.24 -0.04 16.71
CA PHE A 104 14.72 0.37 15.39
C PHE A 104 14.93 1.88 15.26
N GLY A 105 14.78 2.63 16.36
CA GLY A 105 14.83 4.09 16.36
C GLY A 105 13.44 4.69 16.29
N THR A 106 13.36 5.90 15.73
CA THR A 106 12.09 6.62 15.61
C THR A 106 11.61 6.56 14.15
N LEU A 107 10.39 6.07 13.98
CA LEU A 107 9.78 5.92 12.66
C LEU A 107 8.51 6.75 12.62
N ASN A 108 8.25 7.39 11.50
CA ASN A 108 6.95 8.02 11.25
C ASN A 108 6.13 7.03 10.41
N LEU A 109 4.95 6.69 10.89
CA LEU A 109 4.14 5.60 10.34
C LEU A 109 2.68 6.01 10.21
N ALA A 110 2.02 5.43 9.21
CA ALA A 110 0.56 5.49 9.08
C ALA A 110 0.08 4.18 8.47
N TYR A 111 -0.96 3.60 9.05
CA TYR A 111 -1.50 2.31 8.64
C TYR A 111 -2.89 2.44 8.05
N LEU A 112 -3.12 1.72 6.96
CA LEU A 112 -4.40 1.66 6.28
C LEU A 112 -4.74 0.22 5.92
N ARG A 113 -6.03 -0.05 5.72
CA ARG A 113 -6.46 -1.22 4.96
C ARG A 113 -6.92 -0.77 3.59
N ASP A 114 -6.52 -1.50 2.56
CA ASP A 114 -7.01 -1.25 1.21
C ASP A 114 -8.46 -1.74 1.07
N PRO A 115 -9.13 -1.51 -0.08
CA PRO A 115 -10.52 -1.92 -0.25
C PRO A 115 -10.79 -3.41 -0.12
N SER A 116 -9.79 -4.26 -0.25
CA SER A 116 -9.91 -5.70 -0.06
C SER A 116 -9.41 -6.18 1.31
N GLY A 117 -9.07 -5.24 2.19
CA GLY A 117 -8.66 -5.53 3.56
C GLY A 117 -7.17 -5.74 3.78
N ASN A 118 -6.34 -5.66 2.75
CA ASN A 118 -4.90 -5.81 2.92
C ASN A 118 -4.35 -4.67 3.77
N LYS A 119 -3.50 -5.00 4.75
CA LYS A 119 -2.88 -4.01 5.63
C LYS A 119 -1.62 -3.46 4.99
N VAL A 120 -1.57 -2.16 4.86
CA VAL A 120 -0.42 -1.46 4.29
C VAL A 120 -0.04 -0.28 5.16
N CYS A 121 1.21 0.17 5.05
CA CYS A 121 1.63 1.37 5.75
C CYS A 121 2.65 2.14 4.91
N ALA A 122 2.80 3.41 5.25
CA ALA A 122 3.93 4.21 4.82
C ALA A 122 4.88 4.40 5.99
N LEU A 123 6.18 4.37 5.73
CA LEU A 123 7.21 4.46 6.75
C LEU A 123 8.29 5.42 6.33
N TYR A 124 8.57 6.38 7.22
CA TYR A 124 9.72 7.28 7.09
C TYR A 124 10.58 7.12 8.34
N ARG A 125 11.87 6.91 8.14
CA ARG A 125 12.81 6.79 9.26
C ARG A 125 13.28 8.17 9.69
N VAL A 126 12.93 8.55 10.92
CA VAL A 126 13.26 9.87 11.46
C VAL A 126 14.70 9.91 11.97
N GLY A 127 15.14 8.85 12.63
CA GLY A 127 16.49 8.85 13.15
C GLY A 127 16.97 7.55 13.74
#